data_a507e7a78aae69c869368a9b338a613a
#
_entry.id   a507e7a78aae69c869368a9b338a613a
#
_cell.length_a   1.000
_cell.length_b   1.000
_cell.length_c   1.000
_cell.angle_alpha   90.00
_cell.angle_beta   90.00
_cell.angle_gamma   90.00
#
_symmetry.space_group_name_H-M   'P 1'
#
loop_
_entity.id
_entity.type
_entity.pdbx_description
1 polymer ?
#
loop_
_entity_poly.entity_id
_entity_poly.type
_entity_poly.pdbx_seq_one_letter_code
_entity_poly.pdbx_strand_id
1 'polypeptide(L)'
;MRSVEVRGVTKRYWAEAGEAFDALGGVDLEAAAGEFLAILGPSGCGKTTLLRMIAGLEEPTTGEVRVGGRAVTGPGPDRSVVFQQPALLPWRTAAANVAFPLEVAGVPRQERRRRVAELLSLVGLEGFERAYPHELSGGMRQRVDLARALATRPDVLLADEPFGALDAITRNAMQEELLRVWRRDRTTVLFVTHSADEAVFLADRVAVLAPRPGRLVGVVTVDLPRPRDRTSAEFVALRREVLDLLKPGSRGHAPRVGG
;
A
#
# COMPACT_ATOMS: atom_id res chain seq x y z
N MET A 1 3.28 7.73 -13.69
CA MET A 1 4.13 7.04 -12.67
C MET A 1 5.09 8.02 -12.07
N ARG A 2 5.25 8.00 -10.77
CA ARG A 2 6.16 8.89 -10.03
C ARG A 2 6.95 8.08 -9.01
N SER A 3 8.22 8.41 -8.79
CA SER A 3 9.01 7.89 -7.66
C SER A 3 8.48 8.43 -6.34
N VAL A 4 8.77 7.72 -5.26
CA VAL A 4 8.52 8.18 -3.89
C VAL A 4 9.85 8.17 -3.15
N GLU A 5 10.16 9.27 -2.49
CA GLU A 5 11.38 9.43 -1.71
C GLU A 5 11.02 9.89 -0.30
N VAL A 6 11.57 9.22 0.69
CA VAL A 6 11.46 9.52 2.12
C VAL A 6 12.87 9.74 2.64
N ARG A 7 13.18 10.91 3.17
CA ARG A 7 14.52 11.31 3.58
C ARG A 7 14.56 11.75 5.03
N GLY A 8 15.22 10.97 5.89
CA GLY A 8 15.44 11.26 7.30
C GLY A 8 14.14 11.50 8.09
N VAL A 9 13.04 10.85 7.69
CA VAL A 9 11.71 11.12 8.25
C VAL A 9 11.60 10.60 9.67
N THR A 10 11.26 11.49 10.59
CA THR A 10 10.86 11.15 11.97
C THR A 10 9.41 11.53 12.20
N LYS A 11 8.77 10.85 13.15
CA LYS A 11 7.45 11.24 13.64
C LYS A 11 7.35 11.03 15.14
N ARG A 12 7.08 12.14 15.84
CA ARG A 12 6.82 12.19 17.26
C ARG A 12 5.37 12.59 17.51
N TYR A 13 4.70 11.82 18.34
CA TYR A 13 3.38 12.16 18.85
C TYR A 13 3.46 12.57 20.33
N TRP A 14 2.56 13.45 20.73
CA TRP A 14 2.39 13.88 22.10
C TRP A 14 1.06 13.32 22.62
N ALA A 15 1.11 12.54 23.68
CA ALA A 15 -0.09 12.10 24.36
C ALA A 15 -0.70 13.24 25.20
N GLU A 16 -2.00 13.18 25.46
CA GLU A 16 -2.69 14.19 26.27
C GLU A 16 -2.07 14.35 27.68
N ALA A 17 -1.45 13.30 28.22
CA ALA A 17 -0.72 13.31 29.50
C ALA A 17 0.67 13.98 29.43
N GLY A 18 1.06 14.54 28.28
CA GLY A 18 2.36 15.20 28.10
C GLY A 18 3.53 14.26 27.78
N GLU A 19 3.32 12.96 27.72
CA GLU A 19 4.33 11.99 27.30
C GLU A 19 4.46 11.99 25.78
N ALA A 20 5.71 12.03 25.26
CA ALA A 20 6.00 11.94 23.85
C ALA A 20 6.45 10.52 23.49
N PHE A 21 6.01 10.00 22.34
CA PHE A 21 6.56 8.78 21.79
C PHE A 21 6.96 8.96 20.33
N ASP A 22 8.08 8.36 19.96
CA ASP A 22 8.59 8.37 18.60
C ASP A 22 8.00 7.18 17.84
N ALA A 23 7.11 7.46 16.89
CA ALA A 23 6.54 6.46 15.99
C ALA A 23 7.56 6.05 14.92
N LEU A 24 8.33 7.02 14.40
CA LEU A 24 9.40 6.81 13.42
C LEU A 24 10.67 7.52 13.87
N GLY A 25 11.81 6.86 13.71
CA GLY A 25 13.12 7.31 14.20
C GLY A 25 14.17 7.53 13.10
N GLY A 26 13.83 8.29 12.06
CA GLY A 26 14.73 8.55 10.93
C GLY A 26 14.65 7.43 9.89
N VAL A 27 13.66 7.51 9.00
CA VAL A 27 13.45 6.55 7.92
C VAL A 27 13.91 7.17 6.61
N ASP A 28 14.79 6.44 5.91
CA ASP A 28 15.18 6.71 4.53
C ASP A 28 14.65 5.57 3.66
N LEU A 29 13.82 5.87 2.67
CA LEU A 29 13.19 4.89 1.79
C LEU A 29 12.95 5.50 0.42
N GLU A 30 13.20 4.71 -0.61
CA GLU A 30 12.94 5.11 -1.98
C GLU A 30 12.17 4.00 -2.71
N ALA A 31 11.13 4.39 -3.46
CA ALA A 31 10.47 3.56 -4.44
C ALA A 31 10.64 4.19 -5.83
N ALA A 32 11.18 3.43 -6.78
CA ALA A 32 11.33 3.87 -8.16
C ALA A 32 9.95 4.00 -8.84
N ALA A 33 9.88 4.80 -9.90
CA ALA A 33 8.65 4.94 -10.67
C ALA A 33 8.22 3.59 -11.28
N GLY A 34 7.00 3.16 -10.99
CA GLY A 34 6.46 1.87 -11.45
C GLY A 34 6.89 0.66 -10.63
N GLU A 35 7.64 0.84 -9.56
CA GLU A 35 8.06 -0.22 -8.63
C GLU A 35 6.90 -0.66 -7.73
N PHE A 36 6.86 -1.94 -7.40
CA PHE A 36 6.04 -2.48 -6.32
C PHE A 36 6.92 -2.70 -5.09
N LEU A 37 6.86 -1.78 -4.12
CA LEU A 37 7.60 -1.83 -2.88
C LEU A 37 6.70 -2.28 -1.73
N ALA A 38 7.03 -3.39 -1.07
CA ALA A 38 6.37 -3.78 0.17
C ALA A 38 7.07 -3.18 1.39
N ILE A 39 6.29 -2.73 2.37
CA ILE A 39 6.77 -2.27 3.67
C ILE A 39 6.27 -3.26 4.72
N LEU A 40 7.18 -4.07 5.23
CA LEU A 40 6.90 -5.14 6.18
C LEU A 40 7.36 -4.75 7.58
N GLY A 41 6.59 -5.12 8.59
CA GLY A 41 7.00 -4.96 9.99
C GLY A 41 5.88 -5.35 10.95
N PRO A 42 6.19 -5.52 12.24
CA PRO A 42 5.19 -5.86 13.25
C PRO A 42 4.19 -4.72 13.46
N SER A 43 3.08 -5.01 14.12
CA SER A 43 2.09 -3.99 14.49
C SER A 43 2.73 -2.91 15.36
N GLY A 44 2.37 -1.65 15.10
CA GLY A 44 2.87 -0.51 15.85
C GLY A 44 4.30 -0.06 15.50
N CYS A 45 4.93 -0.57 14.42
CA CYS A 45 6.25 -0.09 13.97
C CYS A 45 6.19 1.16 13.06
N GLY A 46 5.05 1.81 12.90
CA GLY A 46 4.93 3.07 12.17
C GLY A 46 4.64 2.96 10.67
N LYS A 47 4.32 1.77 10.12
CA LYS A 47 4.01 1.59 8.68
C LYS A 47 2.87 2.48 8.19
N THR A 48 1.75 2.46 8.90
CA THR A 48 0.57 3.30 8.61
C THR A 48 0.92 4.79 8.72
N THR A 49 1.69 5.18 9.72
CA THR A 49 2.18 6.56 9.89
C THR A 49 3.02 7.00 8.70
N LEU A 50 3.98 6.17 8.27
CA LEU A 50 4.81 6.44 7.10
C LEU A 50 3.94 6.58 5.83
N LEU A 51 3.00 5.68 5.64
CA LEU A 51 2.09 5.70 4.49
C LEU A 51 1.21 6.96 4.49
N ARG A 52 0.69 7.40 5.66
CA ARG A 52 -0.07 8.64 5.79
C ARG A 52 0.74 9.88 5.44
N MET A 53 2.02 9.92 5.82
CA MET A 53 2.91 11.03 5.44
C MET A 53 3.17 11.05 3.93
N ILE A 54 3.36 9.90 3.30
CA ILE A 54 3.49 9.82 1.84
C ILE A 54 2.19 10.24 1.15
N ALA A 55 1.04 9.93 1.73
CA ALA A 55 -0.26 10.38 1.24
C ALA A 55 -0.47 11.90 1.39
N GLY A 56 0.29 12.56 2.25
CA GLY A 56 0.09 13.97 2.62
C GLY A 56 -1.05 14.17 3.62
N LEU A 57 -1.47 13.11 4.31
CA LEU A 57 -2.50 13.16 5.36
C LEU A 57 -1.91 13.49 6.73
N GLU A 58 -0.60 13.44 6.84
CA GLU A 58 0.14 13.70 8.07
C GLU A 58 1.52 14.29 7.73
N GLU A 59 1.99 15.23 8.53
CA GLU A 59 3.30 15.87 8.35
C GLU A 59 4.38 15.13 9.18
N PRO A 60 5.61 14.97 8.65
CA PRO A 60 6.74 14.48 9.42
C PRO A 60 7.13 15.51 10.50
N THR A 61 7.71 15.04 11.62
CA THR A 61 8.31 15.93 12.62
C THR A 61 9.62 16.51 12.11
N THR A 62 10.44 15.70 11.45
CA THR A 62 11.65 16.13 10.71
C THR A 62 11.81 15.31 9.44
N GLY A 63 12.67 15.75 8.56
CA GLY A 63 12.86 15.12 7.26
C GLY A 63 11.82 15.55 6.23
N GLU A 64 11.81 14.92 5.09
CA GLU A 64 10.88 15.25 4.00
C GLU A 64 10.41 14.02 3.24
N VAL A 65 9.22 14.14 2.64
CA VAL A 65 8.67 13.18 1.68
C VAL A 65 8.52 13.87 0.33
N ARG A 66 8.94 13.19 -0.75
CA ARG A 66 8.78 13.67 -2.12
C ARG A 66 8.08 12.64 -2.98
N VAL A 67 7.26 13.10 -3.91
CA VAL A 67 6.62 12.28 -4.94
C VAL A 67 6.89 12.90 -6.30
N GLY A 68 7.55 12.16 -7.20
CA GLY A 68 8.00 12.67 -8.48
C GLY A 68 8.91 13.90 -8.35
N GLY A 69 9.81 13.90 -7.36
CA GLY A 69 10.73 14.99 -7.06
C GLY A 69 10.09 16.20 -6.36
N ARG A 70 8.78 16.23 -6.16
CA ARG A 70 8.07 17.36 -5.50
C ARG A 70 7.77 17.01 -4.05
N ALA A 71 8.03 17.96 -3.14
CA ALA A 71 7.71 17.80 -1.73
C ALA A 71 6.19 17.59 -1.54
N VAL A 72 5.85 16.68 -0.64
CA VAL A 72 4.46 16.40 -0.25
C VAL A 72 4.07 17.39 0.85
N THR A 73 3.16 18.31 0.53
CA THR A 73 2.62 19.33 1.44
C THR A 73 1.15 19.10 1.78
N GLY A 74 0.55 18.04 1.25
CA GLY A 74 -0.85 17.69 1.47
C GLY A 74 -1.31 16.57 0.54
N PRO A 75 -2.58 16.14 0.64
CA PRO A 75 -3.18 15.18 -0.28
C PRO A 75 -3.15 15.68 -1.72
N GLY A 76 -2.99 14.76 -2.68
CA GLY A 76 -2.92 15.11 -4.09
C GLY A 76 -3.60 14.09 -4.99
N PRO A 77 -4.09 14.49 -6.19
CA PRO A 77 -4.77 13.62 -7.13
C PRO A 77 -3.85 12.57 -7.79
N ASP A 78 -2.55 12.73 -7.64
CA ASP A 78 -1.51 11.81 -8.13
C ASP A 78 -1.37 10.56 -7.27
N ARG A 79 -1.98 10.55 -6.07
CA ARG A 79 -1.90 9.46 -5.09
C ARG A 79 -3.28 8.98 -4.69
N SER A 80 -3.44 7.65 -4.58
CA SER A 80 -4.64 7.03 -4.00
C SER A 80 -4.25 6.17 -2.80
N VAL A 81 -5.15 6.11 -1.81
CA VAL A 81 -4.94 5.35 -0.58
C VAL A 81 -6.02 4.30 -0.44
N VAL A 82 -5.61 3.06 -0.15
CA VAL A 82 -6.47 1.99 0.38
C VAL A 82 -6.18 1.90 1.86
N PHE A 83 -7.16 2.21 2.69
CA PHE A 83 -7.00 2.19 4.15
C PHE A 83 -7.19 0.79 4.73
N GLN A 84 -6.59 0.53 5.89
CA GLN A 84 -6.77 -0.73 6.63
C GLN A 84 -8.25 -1.00 6.95
N GLN A 85 -8.98 0.04 7.34
CA GLN A 85 -10.44 0.00 7.43
C GLN A 85 -11.03 0.72 6.22
N PRO A 86 -11.87 0.06 5.42
CA PRO A 86 -12.44 0.66 4.23
C PRO A 86 -13.21 1.95 4.54
N ALA A 87 -12.76 3.06 3.97
CA ALA A 87 -13.35 4.39 4.17
C ALA A 87 -14.43 4.69 3.11
N LEU A 88 -15.39 3.79 2.94
CA LEU A 88 -16.48 3.97 1.97
C LEU A 88 -17.47 5.04 2.45
N LEU A 89 -18.04 5.78 1.50
CA LEU A 89 -19.10 6.73 1.75
C LEU A 89 -20.40 5.95 2.04
N PRO A 90 -20.94 5.97 3.28
CA PRO A 90 -22.02 5.07 3.70
C PRO A 90 -23.34 5.36 2.99
N TRP A 91 -23.52 6.57 2.47
CA TRP A 91 -24.71 6.99 1.71
C TRP A 91 -24.60 6.75 0.20
N ARG A 92 -23.53 6.12 -0.28
CA ARG A 92 -23.32 5.77 -1.68
C ARG A 92 -23.29 4.27 -1.87
N THR A 93 -23.82 3.79 -2.98
CA THR A 93 -23.71 2.38 -3.37
C THR A 93 -22.27 2.00 -3.71
N ALA A 94 -21.97 0.71 -3.88
CA ALA A 94 -20.65 0.22 -4.30
C ALA A 94 -20.20 0.90 -5.60
N ALA A 95 -21.04 0.90 -6.64
CA ALA A 95 -20.72 1.56 -7.90
C ALA A 95 -20.52 3.08 -7.74
N ALA A 96 -21.31 3.74 -6.90
CA ALA A 96 -21.19 5.17 -6.66
C ALA A 96 -19.94 5.51 -5.83
N ASN A 97 -19.48 4.62 -4.94
CA ASN A 97 -18.21 4.74 -4.25
C ASN A 97 -17.03 4.67 -5.23
N VAL A 98 -17.01 3.68 -6.12
CA VAL A 98 -15.97 3.52 -7.15
C VAL A 98 -16.00 4.69 -8.15
N ALA A 99 -17.18 5.22 -8.48
CA ALA A 99 -17.34 6.35 -9.39
C ALA A 99 -16.86 7.69 -8.79
N PHE A 100 -16.88 7.82 -7.45
CA PHE A 100 -16.64 9.10 -6.77
C PHE A 100 -15.35 9.82 -7.17
N PRO A 101 -14.16 9.19 -7.15
CA PRO A 101 -12.94 9.89 -7.58
C PRO A 101 -12.96 10.28 -9.05
N LEU A 102 -13.64 9.53 -9.91
CA LEU A 102 -13.83 9.88 -11.32
C LEU A 102 -14.79 11.06 -11.50
N GLU A 103 -15.79 11.21 -10.62
CA GLU A 103 -16.68 12.37 -10.59
C GLU A 103 -15.90 13.64 -10.24
N VAL A 104 -15.07 13.55 -9.19
CA VAL A 104 -14.21 14.68 -8.75
C VAL A 104 -13.20 15.05 -9.84
N ALA A 105 -12.66 14.08 -10.58
CA ALA A 105 -11.77 14.30 -11.70
C ALA A 105 -12.46 14.82 -12.98
N GLY A 106 -13.80 14.99 -12.98
CA GLY A 106 -14.54 15.50 -14.14
C GLY A 106 -14.67 14.53 -15.30
N VAL A 107 -14.45 13.22 -15.08
CA VAL A 107 -14.53 12.19 -16.13
C VAL A 107 -15.97 12.10 -16.67
N PRO A 108 -16.18 12.04 -17.99
CA PRO A 108 -17.52 11.96 -18.60
C PRO A 108 -18.35 10.75 -18.11
N ARG A 109 -19.67 10.93 -17.96
CA ARG A 109 -20.56 9.91 -17.36
C ARG A 109 -20.48 8.54 -18.03
N GLN A 110 -20.37 8.50 -19.36
CA GLN A 110 -20.29 7.24 -20.10
C GLN A 110 -18.97 6.50 -19.80
N GLU A 111 -17.86 7.20 -19.78
CA GLU A 111 -16.55 6.64 -19.44
C GLU A 111 -16.49 6.16 -17.99
N ARG A 112 -17.05 6.96 -17.04
CA ARG A 112 -17.18 6.55 -15.65
C ARG A 112 -17.93 5.23 -15.51
N ARG A 113 -19.08 5.09 -16.17
CA ARG A 113 -19.89 3.85 -16.13
C ARG A 113 -19.10 2.64 -16.61
N ARG A 114 -18.38 2.77 -17.74
CA ARG A 114 -17.54 1.70 -18.25
C ARG A 114 -16.45 1.33 -17.26
N ARG A 115 -15.71 2.35 -16.73
CA ARG A 115 -14.61 2.11 -15.80
C ARG A 115 -15.07 1.49 -14.48
N VAL A 116 -16.20 1.91 -13.94
CA VAL A 116 -16.80 1.33 -12.74
C VAL A 116 -17.17 -0.13 -12.96
N ALA A 117 -17.81 -0.48 -14.07
CA ALA A 117 -18.14 -1.86 -14.38
C ALA A 117 -16.91 -2.75 -14.50
N GLU A 118 -15.88 -2.28 -15.23
CA GLU A 118 -14.58 -2.96 -15.34
C GLU A 118 -13.94 -3.23 -13.97
N LEU A 119 -13.97 -2.25 -13.06
CA LEU A 119 -13.36 -2.36 -11.74
C LEU A 119 -14.16 -3.25 -10.79
N LEU A 120 -15.49 -3.19 -10.83
CA LEU A 120 -16.31 -4.07 -10.01
C LEU A 120 -16.21 -5.52 -10.48
N SER A 121 -16.12 -5.78 -11.78
CA SER A 121 -15.83 -7.11 -12.33
C SER A 121 -14.45 -7.59 -11.89
N LEU A 122 -13.42 -6.73 -11.99
CA LEU A 122 -12.04 -7.03 -11.56
C LEU A 122 -11.98 -7.52 -10.11
N VAL A 123 -12.75 -6.89 -9.22
CA VAL A 123 -12.76 -7.27 -7.79
C VAL A 123 -13.85 -8.30 -7.45
N GLY A 124 -14.49 -8.91 -8.45
CA GLY A 124 -15.50 -9.97 -8.27
C GLY A 124 -16.73 -9.49 -7.51
N LEU A 125 -17.23 -8.30 -7.83
CA LEU A 125 -18.42 -7.69 -7.23
C LEU A 125 -19.52 -7.40 -8.27
N GLU A 126 -19.56 -8.16 -9.35
CA GLU A 126 -20.68 -8.16 -10.30
C GLU A 126 -21.97 -8.57 -9.59
N GLY A 127 -23.04 -7.81 -9.81
CA GLY A 127 -24.33 -7.99 -9.15
C GLY A 127 -24.48 -7.22 -7.82
N PHE A 128 -23.40 -6.64 -7.29
CA PHE A 128 -23.41 -5.84 -6.04
C PHE A 128 -23.29 -4.33 -6.29
N GLU A 129 -23.44 -3.87 -7.53
CA GLU A 129 -23.25 -2.47 -7.93
C GLU A 129 -24.13 -1.51 -7.14
N ARG A 130 -25.36 -1.95 -6.79
CA ARG A 130 -26.37 -1.15 -6.09
C ARG A 130 -26.34 -1.30 -4.58
N ALA A 131 -25.57 -2.25 -4.05
CA ALA A 131 -25.47 -2.48 -2.61
C ALA A 131 -24.79 -1.30 -1.89
N TYR A 132 -25.32 -0.93 -0.74
CA TYR A 132 -24.71 0.06 0.15
C TYR A 132 -23.65 -0.60 1.05
N PRO A 133 -22.71 0.16 1.62
CA PRO A 133 -21.64 -0.40 2.47
C PRO A 133 -22.13 -1.27 3.63
N HIS A 134 -23.28 -0.97 4.22
CA HIS A 134 -23.87 -1.74 5.31
C HIS A 134 -24.45 -3.10 4.87
N GLU A 135 -24.73 -3.27 3.58
CA GLU A 135 -25.22 -4.53 2.98
C GLU A 135 -24.07 -5.44 2.52
N LEU A 136 -22.81 -4.95 2.57
CA LEU A 136 -21.63 -5.66 2.12
C LEU A 136 -20.89 -6.30 3.31
N SER A 137 -20.30 -7.49 3.09
CA SER A 137 -19.35 -8.07 4.05
C SER A 137 -18.09 -7.21 4.20
N GLY A 138 -17.29 -7.44 5.25
CA GLY A 138 -16.02 -6.73 5.45
C GLY A 138 -15.07 -6.85 4.27
N GLY A 139 -14.93 -8.07 3.73
CA GLY A 139 -14.11 -8.33 2.55
C GLY A 139 -14.67 -7.69 1.28
N MET A 140 -15.99 -7.64 1.10
CA MET A 140 -16.61 -6.93 -0.04
C MET A 140 -16.35 -5.43 0.05
N ARG A 141 -16.49 -4.83 1.24
CA ARG A 141 -16.14 -3.40 1.43
C ARG A 141 -14.69 -3.11 1.08
N GLN A 142 -13.76 -3.98 1.47
CA GLN A 142 -12.34 -3.84 1.16
C GLN A 142 -12.07 -3.92 -0.35
N ARG A 143 -12.76 -4.80 -1.06
CA ARG A 143 -12.70 -4.90 -2.53
C ARG A 143 -13.27 -3.66 -3.24
N VAL A 144 -14.37 -3.09 -2.74
CA VAL A 144 -14.89 -1.79 -3.25
C VAL A 144 -13.88 -0.67 -3.02
N ASP A 145 -13.23 -0.62 -1.85
CA ASP A 145 -12.22 0.40 -1.53
C ASP A 145 -11.00 0.31 -2.47
N LEU A 146 -10.52 -0.90 -2.72
CA LEU A 146 -9.45 -1.14 -3.70
C LEU A 146 -9.87 -0.71 -5.12
N ALA A 147 -11.08 -1.07 -5.56
CA ALA A 147 -11.61 -0.66 -6.86
C ALA A 147 -11.71 0.87 -6.97
N ARG A 148 -12.15 1.55 -5.90
CA ARG A 148 -12.21 3.01 -5.81
C ARG A 148 -10.83 3.65 -5.94
N ALA A 149 -9.83 3.11 -5.23
CA ALA A 149 -8.46 3.63 -5.29
C ALA A 149 -7.82 3.48 -6.67
N LEU A 150 -8.17 2.42 -7.41
CA LEU A 150 -7.68 2.17 -8.77
C LEU A 150 -8.45 2.94 -9.86
N ALA A 151 -9.55 3.60 -9.51
CA ALA A 151 -10.47 4.20 -10.49
C ALA A 151 -9.78 5.25 -11.37
N THR A 152 -9.03 6.16 -10.77
CA THR A 152 -8.36 7.28 -11.44
C THR A 152 -7.02 6.91 -12.09
N ARG A 153 -6.55 5.66 -11.99
CA ARG A 153 -5.21 5.25 -12.43
C ARG A 153 -4.13 6.16 -11.81
N PRO A 154 -3.99 6.16 -10.48
CA PRO A 154 -3.08 7.07 -9.80
C PRO A 154 -1.63 6.80 -10.19
N ASP A 155 -0.76 7.82 -10.12
CA ASP A 155 0.68 7.65 -10.29
C ASP A 155 1.29 6.80 -9.16
N VAL A 156 0.74 6.95 -7.92
CA VAL A 156 1.16 6.21 -6.73
C VAL A 156 -0.06 5.61 -6.03
N LEU A 157 -0.03 4.31 -5.77
CA LEU A 157 -1.00 3.59 -4.95
C LEU A 157 -0.39 3.28 -3.58
N LEU A 158 -1.02 3.75 -2.53
CA LEU A 158 -0.65 3.51 -1.14
C LEU A 158 -1.66 2.53 -0.54
N ALA A 159 -1.22 1.34 -0.16
CA ALA A 159 -2.12 0.29 0.32
C ALA A 159 -1.73 -0.15 1.74
N ASP A 160 -2.61 0.11 2.71
CA ASP A 160 -2.41 -0.27 4.11
C ASP A 160 -3.19 -1.54 4.44
N GLU A 161 -2.51 -2.68 4.46
CA GLU A 161 -3.07 -4.02 4.71
C GLU A 161 -4.36 -4.31 3.92
N PRO A 162 -4.38 -4.08 2.57
CA PRO A 162 -5.60 -4.05 1.77
C PRO A 162 -6.33 -5.40 1.66
N PHE A 163 -5.71 -6.47 2.15
CA PHE A 163 -6.28 -7.83 2.10
C PHE A 163 -6.55 -8.42 3.48
N GLY A 164 -6.42 -7.62 4.55
CA GLY A 164 -6.52 -8.10 5.92
C GLY A 164 -7.87 -8.75 6.30
N ALA A 165 -8.98 -8.27 5.73
CA ALA A 165 -10.33 -8.78 6.00
C ALA A 165 -10.78 -9.91 5.04
N LEU A 166 -9.90 -10.37 4.12
CA LEU A 166 -10.23 -11.39 3.14
C LEU A 166 -9.85 -12.80 3.66
N ASP A 167 -10.67 -13.79 3.31
CA ASP A 167 -10.28 -15.20 3.44
C ASP A 167 -9.11 -15.53 2.50
N ALA A 168 -8.45 -16.66 2.72
CA ALA A 168 -7.22 -17.02 2.01
C ALA A 168 -7.41 -17.17 0.50
N ILE A 169 -8.55 -17.73 0.05
CA ILE A 169 -8.82 -17.97 -1.38
C ILE A 169 -9.05 -16.64 -2.08
N THR A 170 -9.95 -15.82 -1.53
CA THR A 170 -10.26 -14.48 -2.06
C THR A 170 -9.02 -13.59 -2.05
N ARG A 171 -8.21 -13.64 -0.98
CA ARG A 171 -6.95 -12.89 -0.86
C ARG A 171 -5.99 -13.22 -1.99
N ASN A 172 -5.75 -14.52 -2.25
CA ASN A 172 -4.85 -14.93 -3.33
C ASN A 172 -5.34 -14.44 -4.70
N ALA A 173 -6.63 -14.61 -4.99
CA ALA A 173 -7.22 -14.10 -6.23
C ALA A 173 -7.05 -12.58 -6.37
N MET A 174 -7.29 -11.81 -5.31
CA MET A 174 -7.15 -10.35 -5.31
C MET A 174 -5.70 -9.89 -5.47
N GLN A 175 -4.74 -10.63 -4.92
CA GLN A 175 -3.31 -10.35 -5.12
C GLN A 175 -2.89 -10.55 -6.58
N GLU A 176 -3.38 -11.59 -7.24
CA GLU A 176 -3.14 -11.82 -8.66
C GLU A 176 -3.78 -10.72 -9.52
N GLU A 177 -5.01 -10.30 -9.20
CA GLU A 177 -5.68 -9.21 -9.90
C GLU A 177 -4.93 -7.86 -9.71
N LEU A 178 -4.47 -7.56 -8.49
CA LEU A 178 -3.67 -6.37 -8.24
C LEU A 178 -2.38 -6.39 -9.07
N LEU A 179 -1.68 -7.53 -9.15
CA LEU A 179 -0.49 -7.68 -9.99
C LEU A 179 -0.81 -7.52 -11.49
N ARG A 180 -1.98 -7.99 -11.95
CA ARG A 180 -2.41 -7.83 -13.34
C ARG A 180 -2.62 -6.34 -13.68
N VAL A 181 -3.31 -5.60 -12.80
CA VAL A 181 -3.52 -4.16 -12.95
C VAL A 181 -2.19 -3.41 -12.89
N TRP A 182 -1.36 -3.72 -11.90
CA TRP A 182 -0.05 -3.10 -11.75
C TRP A 182 0.86 -3.29 -12.97
N ARG A 183 0.91 -4.51 -13.55
CA ARG A 183 1.70 -4.79 -14.76
C ARG A 183 1.22 -3.97 -15.96
N ARG A 184 -0.10 -3.77 -16.09
CA ARG A 184 -0.69 -2.99 -17.18
C ARG A 184 -0.47 -1.51 -17.02
N ASP A 185 -0.77 -0.98 -15.82
CA ASP A 185 -0.83 0.46 -15.58
C ASP A 185 0.53 1.01 -15.06
N ARG A 186 1.42 0.13 -14.60
CA ARG A 186 2.76 0.46 -14.08
C ARG A 186 2.76 1.48 -12.94
N THR A 187 1.67 1.59 -12.21
CA THR A 187 1.55 2.44 -11.02
C THR A 187 2.66 2.12 -10.01
N THR A 188 3.26 3.12 -9.40
CA THR A 188 4.16 2.91 -8.25
C THR A 188 3.32 2.47 -7.05
N VAL A 189 3.65 1.34 -6.43
CA VAL A 189 2.87 0.79 -5.31
C VAL A 189 3.72 0.74 -4.05
N LEU A 190 3.23 1.34 -2.96
CA LEU A 190 3.73 1.11 -1.61
C LEU A 190 2.68 0.30 -0.85
N PHE A 191 3.05 -0.92 -0.52
CA PHE A 191 2.15 -1.93 0.04
C PHE A 191 2.57 -2.28 1.46
N VAL A 192 1.79 -1.85 2.43
CA VAL A 192 2.01 -2.17 3.84
C VAL A 192 1.37 -3.51 4.18
N THR A 193 2.13 -4.38 4.80
CA THR A 193 1.65 -5.68 5.29
C THR A 193 2.44 -6.15 6.52
N HIS A 194 1.89 -7.09 7.25
CA HIS A 194 2.58 -7.86 8.29
C HIS A 194 2.92 -9.28 7.81
N SER A 195 2.55 -9.65 6.58
CA SER A 195 2.78 -10.96 6.00
C SER A 195 4.01 -10.96 5.08
N ALA A 196 5.06 -11.69 5.47
CA ALA A 196 6.23 -11.89 4.61
C ALA A 196 5.88 -12.64 3.31
N ASP A 197 4.88 -13.51 3.34
CA ASP A 197 4.39 -14.24 2.17
C ASP A 197 3.78 -13.28 1.13
N GLU A 198 2.92 -12.34 1.56
CA GLU A 198 2.37 -11.31 0.69
C GLU A 198 3.47 -10.39 0.12
N ALA A 199 4.39 -9.95 0.99
CA ALA A 199 5.47 -9.06 0.58
C ALA A 199 6.34 -9.70 -0.51
N VAL A 200 6.79 -10.94 -0.31
CA VAL A 200 7.60 -11.67 -1.30
C VAL A 200 6.80 -12.02 -2.55
N PHE A 201 5.50 -12.31 -2.42
CA PHE A 201 4.66 -12.63 -3.59
C PHE A 201 4.45 -11.43 -4.51
N LEU A 202 4.21 -10.24 -3.93
CA LEU A 202 3.78 -9.07 -4.67
C LEU A 202 4.94 -8.17 -5.11
N ALA A 203 5.91 -7.92 -4.23
CA ALA A 203 6.83 -6.81 -4.38
C ALA A 203 8.07 -7.11 -5.24
N ASP A 204 8.65 -6.06 -5.82
CA ASP A 204 9.99 -6.09 -6.41
C ASP A 204 11.06 -5.97 -5.32
N ARG A 205 10.76 -5.19 -4.26
CA ARG A 205 11.60 -5.06 -3.07
C ARG A 205 10.74 -5.04 -1.81
N VAL A 206 11.30 -5.57 -0.71
CA VAL A 206 10.67 -5.59 0.62
C VAL A 206 11.51 -4.77 1.58
N ALA A 207 10.99 -3.64 2.02
CA ALA A 207 11.55 -2.81 3.06
C ALA A 207 11.05 -3.30 4.43
N VAL A 208 11.95 -3.67 5.33
CA VAL A 208 11.62 -4.21 6.65
C VAL A 208 11.80 -3.14 7.72
N LEU A 209 10.74 -2.85 8.49
CA LEU A 209 10.77 -1.90 9.60
C LEU A 209 10.79 -2.64 10.95
N ALA A 210 11.72 -2.26 11.82
CA ALA A 210 11.74 -2.66 13.23
C ALA A 210 10.84 -1.74 14.07
N PRO A 211 10.32 -2.22 15.22
CA PRO A 211 9.47 -1.42 16.10
C PRO A 211 10.26 -0.50 17.04
N ARG A 212 9.64 0.62 17.41
CA ARG A 212 9.88 1.53 18.55
C ARG A 212 11.31 2.04 18.75
N PRO A 213 11.63 3.16 18.12
CA PRO A 213 10.89 3.81 17.04
C PRO A 213 11.04 3.04 15.73
N GLY A 214 10.04 3.17 14.85
CA GLY A 214 10.09 2.55 13.54
C GLY A 214 11.34 2.96 12.77
N ARG A 215 12.17 2.00 12.38
CA ARG A 215 13.41 2.21 11.63
C ARG A 215 13.52 1.18 10.53
N LEU A 216 14.07 1.57 9.41
CA LEU A 216 14.40 0.64 8.34
C LEU A 216 15.58 -0.25 8.80
N VAL A 217 15.38 -1.57 8.84
CA VAL A 217 16.41 -2.54 9.22
C VAL A 217 17.05 -3.24 8.03
N GLY A 218 16.39 -3.21 6.88
CA GLY A 218 16.94 -3.76 5.64
C GLY A 218 15.96 -3.69 4.49
N VAL A 219 16.46 -3.87 3.28
CA VAL A 219 15.67 -3.98 2.05
C VAL A 219 16.12 -5.23 1.31
N VAL A 220 15.19 -6.13 1.03
CA VAL A 220 15.42 -7.36 0.28
C VAL A 220 14.87 -7.19 -1.13
N THR A 221 15.72 -7.43 -2.14
CA THR A 221 15.28 -7.48 -3.54
C THR A 221 14.69 -8.85 -3.83
N VAL A 222 13.51 -8.87 -4.45
CA VAL A 222 12.83 -10.11 -4.81
C VAL A 222 13.04 -10.41 -6.28
N ASP A 223 14.20 -10.98 -6.59
CA ASP A 223 14.58 -11.36 -7.96
C ASP A 223 14.01 -12.74 -8.32
N LEU A 224 12.68 -12.83 -8.33
CA LEU A 224 11.94 -14.00 -8.78
C LEU A 224 11.02 -13.65 -9.94
N PRO A 225 11.01 -14.47 -11.00
CA PRO A 225 10.10 -14.26 -12.12
C PRO A 225 8.63 -14.35 -11.66
N ARG A 226 7.75 -13.60 -12.31
CA ARG A 226 6.30 -13.66 -12.09
C ARG A 226 5.62 -14.46 -13.22
N PRO A 227 4.63 -15.32 -12.95
CA PRO A 227 3.99 -15.58 -11.65
C PRO A 227 4.92 -16.34 -10.68
N ARG A 228 4.92 -15.94 -9.40
CA ARG A 228 5.73 -16.57 -8.37
C ARG A 228 5.03 -17.79 -7.77
N ASP A 229 5.77 -18.88 -7.63
CA ASP A 229 5.30 -20.08 -6.92
C ASP A 229 5.70 -19.98 -5.45
N ARG A 230 4.69 -19.90 -4.55
CA ARG A 230 4.89 -19.78 -3.10
C ARG A 230 5.50 -21.04 -2.48
N THR A 231 5.49 -22.16 -3.21
CA THR A 231 6.03 -23.46 -2.77
C THR A 231 7.45 -23.69 -3.25
N SER A 232 7.97 -22.87 -4.16
CA SER A 232 9.34 -23.00 -4.67
C SER A 232 10.38 -22.76 -3.58
N ALA A 233 11.53 -23.42 -3.69
CA ALA A 233 12.61 -23.32 -2.72
C ALA A 233 13.16 -21.88 -2.65
N GLU A 234 13.24 -21.21 -3.76
CA GLU A 234 13.72 -19.82 -3.87
C GLU A 234 12.75 -18.85 -3.17
N PHE A 235 11.45 -19.02 -3.34
CA PHE A 235 10.43 -18.21 -2.65
C PHE A 235 10.52 -18.42 -1.13
N VAL A 236 10.62 -19.68 -0.68
CA VAL A 236 10.76 -20.02 0.74
C VAL A 236 12.04 -19.44 1.33
N ALA A 237 13.15 -19.46 0.59
CA ALA A 237 14.42 -18.87 1.02
C ALA A 237 14.31 -17.35 1.21
N LEU A 238 13.76 -16.62 0.23
CA LEU A 238 13.56 -15.17 0.33
C LEU A 238 12.60 -14.81 1.46
N ARG A 239 11.50 -15.55 1.62
CA ARG A 239 10.58 -15.36 2.74
C ARG A 239 11.30 -15.52 4.09
N ARG A 240 12.20 -16.50 4.22
CA ARG A 240 13.00 -16.71 5.43
C ARG A 240 13.95 -15.54 5.67
N GLU A 241 14.64 -15.06 4.64
CA GLU A 241 15.53 -13.90 4.71
C GLU A 241 14.78 -12.66 5.24
N VAL A 242 13.61 -12.38 4.68
CA VAL A 242 12.74 -11.28 5.12
C VAL A 242 12.30 -11.44 6.58
N LEU A 243 11.95 -12.66 7.01
CA LEU A 243 11.57 -12.95 8.40
C LEU A 243 12.76 -12.85 9.36
N ASP A 244 13.97 -13.20 8.92
CA ASP A 244 15.18 -13.10 9.75
C ASP A 244 15.52 -11.64 10.07
N LEU A 245 15.25 -10.70 9.17
CA LEU A 245 15.38 -9.26 9.43
C LEU A 245 14.41 -8.74 10.52
N LEU A 246 13.29 -9.40 10.75
CA LEU A 246 12.33 -9.03 11.80
C LEU A 246 12.75 -9.50 13.20
N LYS A 247 13.75 -10.40 13.32
CA LYS A 247 14.20 -10.91 14.61
C LYS A 247 14.95 -9.81 15.40
N PRO A 248 14.73 -9.72 16.73
CA PRO A 248 15.48 -8.78 17.57
C PRO A 248 16.98 -9.01 17.45
N GLY A 249 17.77 -7.94 17.19
CA GLY A 249 19.21 -8.01 17.09
C GLY A 249 19.77 -8.28 15.69
N SER A 250 18.95 -8.46 14.67
CA SER A 250 19.41 -8.49 13.28
C SER A 250 19.93 -7.10 12.89
N ARG A 251 21.25 -6.96 12.80
CA ARG A 251 21.88 -5.77 12.21
C ARG A 251 21.66 -5.84 10.71
N GLY A 252 20.87 -4.92 10.20
CA GLY A 252 20.63 -4.79 8.77
C GLY A 252 21.96 -4.74 8.01
N HIS A 253 22.08 -5.56 6.98
CA HIS A 253 23.10 -5.38 5.96
C HIS A 253 22.78 -4.04 5.28
N ALA A 254 23.70 -3.08 5.36
CA ALA A 254 23.58 -1.83 4.61
C ALA A 254 23.35 -2.17 3.12
N PRO A 255 22.49 -1.43 2.41
CA PRO A 255 22.27 -1.68 0.99
C PRO A 255 23.63 -1.62 0.28
N ARG A 256 24.00 -2.68 -0.45
CA ARG A 256 25.08 -2.60 -1.44
C ARG A 256 24.59 -1.62 -2.51
N VAL A 257 25.09 -0.39 -2.44
CA VAL A 257 24.99 0.56 -3.55
C VAL A 257 25.85 -0.07 -4.65
N GLY A 258 25.17 -0.61 -5.66
CA GLY A 258 25.82 -1.08 -6.87
C GLY A 258 26.45 0.11 -7.58
N GLY A 259 27.76 -0.03 -7.87
CA GLY A 259 28.50 0.89 -8.72
C GLY A 259 28.09 0.74 -10.20
#